data_521fd7dac97cad8fb873dc2aa4e74118
#
_entry.id   521fd7dac97cad8fb873dc2aa4e74118
#
_cell.length_a   1.000
_cell.length_b   1.000
_cell.length_c   1.000
_cell.angle_alpha   90.00
_cell.angle_beta   90.00
_cell.angle_gamma   90.00
#
_symmetry.space_group_name_H-M   'P 1'
#
loop_
_entity.id
_entity.type
_entity.pdbx_description
1 polymer ?
#
loop_
_entity_poly.entity_id
_entity_poly.type
_entity_poly.pdbx_seq_one_letter_code
_entity_poly.pdbx_strand_id
1 'polypeptide(L)'
;MELLDARDARLNSWYTNNSGKYARIFSTTSDESVGNAVTTWSRGQGTQSQPTYTGVHEVSYSGEWVYIRTTGLGTQTMGPWYLNAAKTNLFPNYPSNQAVIYRMPRNPTVPLSKTLTGLGAIGYFVDGVAMFDSRDAFSYSNSNGRDASPNSGWRGDG
;
A
#
# COMPACT_ATOMS: atom_id res chain seq x y z
N MET A 1 -11.13 18.67 -25.26
CA MET A 1 -11.38 18.42 -23.80
C MET A 1 -12.52 17.43 -23.73
N GLU A 2 -12.22 16.15 -23.63
CA GLU A 2 -13.26 15.13 -23.44
C GLU A 2 -13.89 15.35 -22.06
N LEU A 3 -15.20 15.46 -22.05
CA LEU A 3 -15.97 15.46 -20.82
C LEU A 3 -15.69 14.13 -20.10
N LEU A 4 -15.22 14.20 -18.87
CA LEU A 4 -15.10 13.05 -17.97
C LEU A 4 -16.42 12.28 -17.99
N ASP A 5 -16.41 11.07 -18.50
CA ASP A 5 -17.51 10.16 -18.24
C ASP A 5 -17.45 9.81 -16.74
N ALA A 6 -18.38 10.40 -15.98
CA ALA A 6 -18.49 10.16 -14.53
C ALA A 6 -18.67 8.66 -14.17
N ARG A 7 -18.87 7.81 -15.16
CA ARG A 7 -19.00 6.35 -15.01
C ARG A 7 -17.69 5.58 -15.23
N ASP A 8 -16.61 6.26 -15.65
CA ASP A 8 -15.33 5.61 -15.81
C ASP A 8 -14.71 5.31 -14.44
N ALA A 9 -14.77 4.05 -14.04
CA ALA A 9 -14.26 3.57 -12.76
C ALA A 9 -12.76 3.87 -12.56
N ARG A 10 -11.98 3.98 -13.63
CA ARG A 10 -10.56 4.34 -13.55
C ARG A 10 -10.32 5.75 -13.03
N LEU A 11 -11.34 6.61 -13.09
CA LEU A 11 -11.26 8.02 -12.71
C LEU A 11 -12.01 8.34 -11.42
N ASN A 12 -13.05 7.61 -11.07
CA ASN A 12 -13.97 7.99 -10.01
C ASN A 12 -14.25 6.93 -8.93
N SER A 13 -13.64 5.75 -9.02
CA SER A 13 -13.76 4.70 -8.00
C SER A 13 -12.78 4.83 -6.81
N TRP A 14 -11.94 5.87 -6.81
CA TRP A 14 -10.91 6.05 -5.80
C TRP A 14 -11.49 6.64 -4.50
N TYR A 15 -10.99 6.14 -3.38
CA TYR A 15 -11.17 6.80 -2.10
C TYR A 15 -10.31 8.05 -2.04
N THR A 16 -10.93 9.20 -2.14
CA THR A 16 -10.24 10.48 -2.05
C THR A 16 -10.13 10.96 -0.60
N ASN A 17 -9.22 11.91 -0.33
CA ASN A 17 -9.07 12.53 0.99
C ASN A 17 -10.35 13.23 1.49
N ASN A 18 -11.35 13.44 0.65
CA ASN A 18 -12.68 13.93 1.03
C ASN A 18 -13.42 12.97 1.97
N SER A 19 -12.96 11.72 2.11
CA SER A 19 -13.46 10.78 3.13
C SER A 19 -13.14 11.24 4.57
N GLY A 20 -12.24 12.21 4.75
CA GLY A 20 -11.87 12.80 6.04
C GLY A 20 -11.13 11.85 6.99
N LYS A 21 -10.60 10.75 6.50
CA LYS A 21 -9.91 9.75 7.34
C LYS A 21 -8.41 10.04 7.38
N TYR A 22 -7.88 10.13 8.59
CA TYR A 22 -6.44 10.11 8.83
C TYR A 22 -5.90 8.68 8.86
N ALA A 23 -4.67 8.51 8.40
CA ALA A 23 -3.92 7.27 8.59
C ALA A 23 -3.74 7.01 10.09
N ARG A 24 -3.96 5.77 10.50
CA ARG A 24 -3.91 5.34 11.90
C ARG A 24 -3.19 4.02 12.02
N ILE A 25 -2.39 3.88 13.07
CA ILE A 25 -1.73 2.62 13.39
C ILE A 25 -1.98 2.22 14.85
N PHE A 26 -1.95 0.93 15.10
CA PHE A 26 -1.66 0.39 16.42
C PHE A 26 -0.14 0.22 16.56
N SER A 27 0.47 0.89 17.52
CA SER A 27 1.93 0.85 17.69
C SER A 27 2.40 -0.42 18.38
N THR A 28 1.54 -1.02 19.20
CA THR A 28 1.84 -2.22 19.99
C THR A 28 0.63 -3.15 20.06
N THR A 29 0.85 -4.40 20.51
CA THR A 29 -0.25 -5.33 20.81
C THR A 29 -1.20 -4.79 21.88
N SER A 30 -0.67 -4.06 22.85
CA SER A 30 -1.49 -3.43 23.89
C SER A 30 -2.41 -2.36 23.29
N ASP A 31 -1.89 -1.52 22.36
CA ASP A 31 -2.71 -0.53 21.65
C ASP A 31 -3.82 -1.19 20.85
N GLU A 32 -3.50 -2.31 20.15
CA GLU A 32 -4.48 -3.09 19.40
C GLU A 32 -5.59 -3.61 20.32
N SER A 33 -5.20 -4.20 21.46
CA SER A 33 -6.16 -4.82 22.38
C SER A 33 -7.16 -3.85 23.02
N VAL A 34 -6.74 -2.60 23.19
CA VAL A 34 -7.60 -1.54 23.76
C VAL A 34 -8.16 -0.58 22.71
N GLY A 35 -7.86 -0.81 21.42
CA GLY A 35 -8.34 0.03 20.32
C GLY A 35 -7.72 1.43 20.28
N ASN A 36 -6.52 1.62 20.83
CA ASN A 36 -5.83 2.91 20.92
C ASN A 36 -4.97 3.17 19.68
N ALA A 37 -5.59 3.53 18.56
CA ALA A 37 -4.88 3.88 17.35
C ALA A 37 -4.38 5.33 17.36
N VAL A 38 -3.13 5.56 16.93
CA VAL A 38 -2.51 6.88 16.84
C VAL A 38 -2.41 7.34 15.38
N THR A 39 -2.40 8.66 15.19
CA THR A 39 -2.27 9.29 13.87
C THR A 39 -0.88 9.85 13.59
N THR A 40 -0.01 9.80 14.60
CA THR A 40 1.41 10.20 14.49
C THR A 40 2.29 9.11 15.08
N TRP A 41 3.45 8.88 14.49
CA TRP A 41 4.38 7.85 14.95
C TRP A 41 5.79 8.09 14.43
N SER A 42 6.75 7.40 15.04
CA SER A 42 8.13 7.34 14.55
C SER A 42 8.75 6.00 14.94
N ARG A 43 9.14 5.20 13.95
CA ARG A 43 9.85 3.95 14.17
C ARG A 43 10.71 3.58 12.96
N GLY A 44 12.01 3.47 13.19
CA GLY A 44 12.98 3.17 12.13
C GLY A 44 12.94 4.23 11.05
N GLN A 45 12.71 3.83 9.81
CA GLN A 45 12.58 4.76 8.68
C GLN A 45 11.17 5.37 8.53
N GLY A 46 10.20 4.87 9.28
CA GLY A 46 8.81 5.31 9.20
C GLY A 46 8.50 6.38 10.24
N THR A 47 8.35 7.63 9.80
CA THR A 47 7.96 8.76 10.63
C THR A 47 6.79 9.50 10.02
N GLN A 48 5.77 9.74 10.83
CA GLN A 48 4.66 10.63 10.53
C GLN A 48 4.46 11.58 11.72
N SER A 49 5.04 12.77 11.63
CA SER A 49 5.02 13.76 12.69
C SER A 49 3.72 14.57 12.77
N GLN A 50 2.92 14.54 11.70
CA GLN A 50 1.62 15.20 11.63
C GLN A 50 0.57 14.25 11.07
N PRO A 51 -0.69 14.32 11.52
CA PRO A 51 -1.76 13.54 10.93
C PRO A 51 -1.85 13.76 9.42
N THR A 52 -1.94 12.69 8.65
CA THR A 52 -2.01 12.73 7.19
C THR A 52 -3.26 11.99 6.73
N TYR A 53 -4.01 12.59 5.82
CA TYR A 53 -5.17 11.93 5.23
C TYR A 53 -4.76 10.71 4.41
N THR A 54 -5.58 9.69 4.52
CA THR A 54 -5.48 8.48 3.69
C THR A 54 -6.15 8.69 2.34
N GLY A 55 -5.97 7.74 1.46
CA GLY A 55 -6.64 7.75 0.17
C GLY A 55 -5.88 8.51 -0.90
N VAL A 56 -6.54 8.66 -2.03
CA VAL A 56 -6.02 9.36 -3.19
C VAL A 56 -6.32 10.84 -3.06
N HIS A 57 -5.30 11.68 -3.14
CA HIS A 57 -5.44 13.12 -3.00
C HIS A 57 -5.89 13.80 -4.29
N GLU A 58 -5.50 13.22 -5.43
CA GLU A 58 -5.79 13.76 -6.75
C GLU A 58 -5.81 12.64 -7.77
N VAL A 59 -6.75 12.72 -8.69
CA VAL A 59 -6.82 11.87 -9.89
C VAL A 59 -6.79 12.78 -11.10
N SER A 60 -5.83 12.56 -11.98
CA SER A 60 -5.74 13.25 -13.26
C SER A 60 -5.53 12.24 -14.39
N TYR A 61 -5.71 12.64 -15.63
CA TYR A 61 -5.57 11.73 -16.76
C TYR A 61 -5.13 12.44 -18.03
N SER A 62 -4.54 11.66 -18.92
CA SER A 62 -4.24 12.02 -20.32
C SER A 62 -4.97 11.05 -21.26
N GLY A 63 -4.70 11.14 -22.55
CA GLY A 63 -5.22 10.17 -23.53
C GLY A 63 -4.82 8.72 -23.22
N GLU A 64 -3.63 8.50 -22.65
CA GLU A 64 -3.04 7.17 -22.45
C GLU A 64 -2.98 6.74 -20.98
N TRP A 65 -2.96 7.66 -20.03
CA TRP A 65 -2.64 7.40 -18.63
C TRP A 65 -3.64 7.99 -17.66
N VAL A 66 -3.86 7.26 -16.56
CA VAL A 66 -4.46 7.78 -15.32
C VAL A 66 -3.34 7.96 -14.30
N TYR A 67 -3.34 9.09 -13.62
CA TYR A 67 -2.39 9.44 -12.57
C TYR A 67 -3.12 9.59 -11.26
N ILE A 68 -2.61 8.95 -10.21
CA ILE A 68 -3.10 9.12 -8.85
C ILE A 68 -1.99 9.66 -7.95
N ARG A 69 -2.29 10.70 -7.20
CA ARG A 69 -1.43 11.19 -6.12
C ARG A 69 -1.93 10.61 -4.81
N THR A 70 -1.07 9.94 -4.08
CA THR A 70 -1.44 9.24 -2.84
C THR A 70 -0.33 9.31 -1.79
N THR A 71 -0.71 9.14 -0.53
CA THR A 71 0.24 8.91 0.57
C THR A 71 0.72 7.46 0.62
N GLY A 72 0.03 6.52 -0.03
CA GLY A 72 0.27 5.09 0.09
C GLY A 72 -0.17 4.49 1.42
N LEU A 73 -0.84 5.27 2.28
CA LEU A 73 -1.33 4.84 3.59
C LEU A 73 -2.80 4.42 3.49
N GLY A 74 -3.12 3.24 4.01
CA GLY A 74 -4.46 2.66 3.95
C GLY A 74 -5.49 3.39 4.81
N THR A 75 -6.76 3.21 4.47
CA THR A 75 -7.90 3.80 5.18
C THR A 75 -8.31 3.01 6.42
N GLN A 76 -7.94 1.73 6.51
CA GLN A 76 -8.10 0.90 7.71
C GLN A 76 -7.05 1.28 8.77
N THR A 77 -7.31 0.93 10.02
CA THR A 77 -6.27 1.01 11.04
C THR A 77 -5.23 -0.07 10.78
N MET A 78 -3.98 0.33 10.66
CA MET A 78 -2.85 -0.53 10.28
C MET A 78 -2.08 -1.02 11.51
N GLY A 79 -1.30 -2.09 11.33
CA GLY A 79 -0.45 -2.65 12.39
C GLY A 79 -1.22 -3.34 13.52
N PRO A 80 -0.52 -3.72 14.61
CA PRO A 80 0.94 -3.72 14.70
C PRO A 80 1.58 -4.81 13.83
N TRP A 81 2.82 -4.59 13.43
CA TRP A 81 3.59 -5.55 12.60
C TRP A 81 4.69 -6.22 13.42
N TYR A 82 4.95 -7.50 13.13
CA TYR A 82 5.88 -8.33 13.89
C TYR A 82 6.85 -9.07 12.99
N LEU A 83 8.06 -9.31 13.51
CA LEU A 83 9.05 -10.16 12.85
C LEU A 83 8.84 -11.66 13.15
N ASN A 84 7.92 -12.01 14.04
CA ASN A 84 7.69 -13.39 14.42
C ASN A 84 6.21 -13.67 14.70
N ALA A 85 5.78 -14.90 14.44
CA ALA A 85 4.42 -15.35 14.64
C ALA A 85 3.95 -15.27 16.12
N ALA A 86 4.88 -15.32 17.08
CA ALA A 86 4.57 -15.19 18.51
C ALA A 86 4.22 -13.74 18.92
N LYS A 87 4.31 -12.79 18.00
CA LYS A 87 4.01 -11.34 18.22
C LYS A 87 4.82 -10.71 19.37
N THR A 88 6.04 -11.19 19.59
CA THR A 88 6.93 -10.68 20.64
C THR A 88 7.98 -9.70 20.13
N ASN A 89 8.21 -9.67 18.81
CA ASN A 89 9.23 -8.83 18.20
C ASN A 89 8.60 -7.94 17.13
N LEU A 90 8.42 -6.66 17.44
CA LEU A 90 7.84 -5.67 16.53
C LEU A 90 8.73 -5.45 15.31
N PHE A 91 8.11 -5.26 14.16
CA PHE A 91 8.80 -4.89 12.94
C PHE A 91 9.60 -3.57 13.14
N PRO A 92 10.82 -3.46 12.58
CA PRO A 92 11.72 -2.34 12.87
C PRO A 92 11.26 -1.02 12.27
N ASN A 93 10.47 -1.04 11.20
CA ASN A 93 10.02 0.16 10.49
C ASN A 93 8.50 0.25 10.50
N TYR A 94 7.98 1.48 10.55
CA TYR A 94 6.57 1.76 10.33
C TYR A 94 6.37 2.36 8.92
N PRO A 95 5.15 2.34 8.38
CA PRO A 95 4.85 3.02 7.12
C PRO A 95 5.01 4.53 7.27
N SER A 96 5.28 5.19 6.18
CA SER A 96 5.32 6.65 6.12
C SER A 96 4.61 7.15 4.87
N ASN A 97 4.22 8.42 4.88
CA ASN A 97 3.68 9.07 3.71
C ASN A 97 4.70 9.02 2.56
N GLN A 98 4.37 8.34 1.48
CA GLN A 98 5.23 8.19 0.32
C GLN A 98 5.18 9.42 -0.60
N ALA A 99 4.15 10.25 -0.49
CA ALA A 99 3.94 11.45 -1.31
C ALA A 99 4.17 11.19 -2.81
N VAL A 100 3.62 10.10 -3.32
CA VAL A 100 3.90 9.62 -4.68
C VAL A 100 2.79 9.93 -5.67
N ILE A 101 3.18 9.93 -6.95
CA ILE A 101 2.25 9.89 -8.08
C ILE A 101 2.49 8.57 -8.81
N TYR A 102 1.44 7.75 -8.86
CA TYR A 102 1.43 6.55 -9.67
C TYR A 102 0.71 6.79 -10.98
N ARG A 103 1.10 6.06 -12.03
CA ARG A 103 0.41 6.08 -13.30
C ARG A 103 0.02 4.68 -13.73
N MET A 104 -1.13 4.58 -14.36
CA MET A 104 -1.68 3.33 -14.91
C MET A 104 -2.11 3.56 -16.35
N PRO A 105 -1.92 2.58 -17.25
CA PRO A 105 -2.42 2.72 -18.61
C PRO A 105 -3.95 2.80 -18.59
N ARG A 106 -4.48 3.74 -19.37
CA ARG A 106 -5.92 3.95 -19.46
C ARG A 106 -6.60 2.83 -20.25
N ASN A 107 -5.93 2.35 -21.28
CA ASN A 107 -6.39 1.26 -22.13
C ASN A 107 -5.31 0.16 -22.23
N PRO A 108 -5.17 -0.68 -21.18
CA PRO A 108 -4.15 -1.70 -21.16
C PRO A 108 -4.46 -2.77 -22.21
N THR A 109 -3.44 -3.26 -22.89
CA THR A 109 -3.52 -4.39 -23.81
C THR A 109 -2.84 -5.60 -23.20
N VAL A 110 -3.42 -6.79 -23.42
CA VAL A 110 -2.80 -8.03 -23.00
C VAL A 110 -1.65 -8.35 -23.97
N PRO A 111 -0.41 -8.49 -23.47
CA PRO A 111 0.73 -8.83 -24.33
C PRO A 111 0.59 -10.25 -24.87
N LEU A 112 1.07 -10.48 -26.10
CA LEU A 112 1.11 -11.81 -26.72
C LEU A 112 1.97 -12.78 -25.91
N SER A 113 3.10 -12.30 -25.40
CA SER A 113 3.97 -13.08 -24.52
C SER A 113 3.85 -12.54 -23.10
N LYS A 114 3.50 -13.43 -22.17
CA LYS A 114 3.40 -13.11 -20.75
C LYS A 114 4.77 -13.22 -20.10
N THR A 115 5.14 -12.24 -19.32
CA THR A 115 6.32 -12.23 -18.45
C THR A 115 5.88 -12.29 -16.99
N LEU A 116 6.73 -12.82 -16.13
CA LEU A 116 6.51 -12.74 -14.69
C LEU A 116 6.57 -11.28 -14.26
N THR A 117 5.73 -10.92 -13.31
CA THR A 117 5.77 -9.60 -12.68
C THR A 117 7.10 -9.38 -11.95
N GLY A 118 7.57 -8.14 -11.91
CA GLY A 118 8.77 -7.76 -11.16
C GLY A 118 8.47 -7.53 -9.68
N LEU A 119 9.48 -7.09 -8.94
CA LEU A 119 9.36 -6.76 -7.51
C LEU A 119 8.68 -5.39 -7.24
N GLY A 120 8.32 -4.66 -8.27
CA GLY A 120 7.59 -3.40 -8.14
C GLY A 120 6.10 -3.58 -7.91
N ALA A 121 5.40 -2.48 -7.68
CA ALA A 121 3.95 -2.50 -7.58
C ALA A 121 3.31 -3.02 -8.88
N ILE A 122 2.39 -3.96 -8.75
CA ILE A 122 1.63 -4.57 -9.84
C ILE A 122 0.23 -4.00 -9.98
N GLY A 123 -0.20 -3.20 -9.01
CA GLY A 123 -1.50 -2.54 -8.98
C GLY A 123 -1.63 -1.62 -7.79
N TYR A 124 -2.83 -1.06 -7.63
CA TYR A 124 -3.14 -0.15 -6.52
C TYR A 124 -4.57 -0.41 -6.04
N PHE A 125 -4.74 -0.45 -4.74
CA PHE A 125 -6.07 -0.46 -4.12
C PHE A 125 -6.77 0.89 -4.32
N VAL A 126 -8.07 0.92 -4.16
CA VAL A 126 -8.90 2.13 -4.37
C VAL A 126 -8.55 3.29 -3.44
N ASP A 127 -7.84 3.04 -2.36
CA ASP A 127 -7.29 4.04 -1.45
C ASP A 127 -5.84 4.44 -1.77
N GLY A 128 -5.30 3.98 -2.90
CA GLY A 128 -3.98 4.36 -3.38
C GLY A 128 -2.81 3.62 -2.73
N VAL A 129 -3.09 2.57 -1.95
CA VAL A 129 -2.06 1.67 -1.44
C VAL A 129 -1.55 0.78 -2.56
N ALA A 130 -0.23 0.64 -2.66
CA ALA A 130 0.39 -0.21 -3.67
C ALA A 130 0.15 -1.70 -3.39
N MET A 131 -0.14 -2.45 -4.44
CA MET A 131 -0.25 -3.90 -4.44
C MET A 131 1.01 -4.49 -5.05
N PHE A 132 1.60 -5.47 -4.38
CA PHE A 132 2.79 -6.18 -4.84
C PHE A 132 2.47 -7.63 -5.19
N ASP A 133 3.37 -8.26 -5.94
CA ASP A 133 3.34 -9.70 -6.21
C ASP A 133 3.67 -10.48 -4.93
N SER A 134 3.15 -11.69 -4.82
CA SER A 134 3.48 -12.63 -3.74
C SER A 134 4.96 -13.01 -3.66
N ARG A 135 5.74 -12.71 -4.69
CA ARG A 135 7.19 -12.88 -4.71
C ARG A 135 7.85 -11.71 -3.99
N ASP A 136 7.99 -11.83 -2.70
CA ASP A 136 8.73 -10.87 -1.89
C ASP A 136 10.25 -10.94 -2.17
N ALA A 137 10.91 -9.79 -2.03
CA ALA A 137 12.31 -9.56 -2.43
C ALA A 137 13.33 -10.53 -1.81
N PHE A 138 13.05 -11.07 -0.64
CA PHE A 138 14.00 -11.92 0.09
C PHE A 138 13.53 -13.33 0.36
N SER A 139 12.27 -13.58 0.30
CA SER A 139 11.71 -14.86 0.74
C SER A 139 11.33 -15.76 -0.42
N TYR A 140 10.96 -15.20 -1.56
CA TYR A 140 10.47 -16.02 -2.67
C TYR A 140 11.60 -16.69 -3.44
N SER A 141 11.53 -18.03 -3.54
CA SER A 141 12.42 -18.85 -4.34
C SER A 141 11.75 -19.22 -5.66
N ASN A 142 12.25 -18.70 -6.77
CA ASN A 142 11.75 -19.06 -8.11
C ASN A 142 11.88 -20.55 -8.43
N SER A 143 12.90 -21.23 -7.87
CA SER A 143 13.13 -22.65 -8.08
C SER A 143 12.13 -23.54 -7.34
N ASN A 144 11.65 -23.07 -6.19
CA ASN A 144 10.74 -23.81 -5.32
C ASN A 144 9.28 -23.36 -5.46
N GLY A 145 9.02 -22.25 -6.17
CA GLY A 145 7.69 -21.68 -6.33
C GLY A 145 7.02 -21.26 -5.02
N ARG A 146 7.80 -20.98 -3.99
CA ARG A 146 7.34 -20.61 -2.64
C ARG A 146 8.39 -19.79 -1.91
N ASP A 147 8.01 -19.22 -0.79
CA ASP A 147 8.93 -18.51 0.09
C ASP A 147 10.04 -19.42 0.59
N ALA A 148 11.26 -18.89 0.54
CA ALA A 148 12.43 -19.60 0.98
C ALA A 148 12.45 -19.69 2.51
N SER A 149 12.57 -20.88 3.01
CA SER A 149 12.90 -21.29 4.37
C SER A 149 12.20 -20.60 5.55
N PRO A 150 11.60 -21.35 6.45
CA PRO A 150 11.03 -20.86 7.70
C PRO A 150 12.02 -20.14 8.62
N ASN A 151 13.32 -20.22 8.35
CA ASN A 151 14.36 -19.54 9.13
C ASN A 151 14.62 -18.09 8.69
N SER A 152 14.03 -17.63 7.60
CA SER A 152 14.19 -16.25 7.12
C SER A 152 13.35 -15.21 7.88
N GLY A 153 12.68 -15.60 8.91
CA GLY A 153 11.80 -14.74 9.70
C GLY A 153 10.41 -14.63 9.07
N TRP A 154 9.40 -14.63 9.93
CA TRP A 154 8.04 -14.30 9.53
C TRP A 154 8.02 -12.85 9.04
N ARG A 155 7.61 -12.63 7.82
CA ARG A 155 7.40 -11.28 7.30
C ARG A 155 5.92 -11.01 7.35
N GLY A 156 5.57 -10.00 8.07
CA GLY A 156 4.22 -9.50 8.08
C GLY A 156 3.97 -8.73 6.76
N ASP A 157 3.80 -9.49 5.69
CA ASP A 157 3.25 -8.96 4.46
C ASP A 157 1.76 -8.78 4.72
N GLY A 158 1.44 -7.68 5.37
CA GLY A 158 0.08 -7.33 5.71
C GLY A 158 -0.55 -6.43 4.70
#